data_b796a60f09799b52e64ce884c7e13b22
#
_entry.id   b796a60f09799b52e64ce884c7e13b22
#
_cell.length_a   1.000
_cell.length_b   1.000
_cell.length_c   1.000
_cell.angle_alpha   90.00
_cell.angle_beta   90.00
_cell.angle_gamma   90.00
#
_symmetry.space_group_name_H-M   'P 1'
#
loop_
_entity.id
_entity.type
_entity.pdbx_description
1 polymer ?
#
loop_
_entity_poly.entity_id
_entity_poly.type
_entity_poly.pdbx_seq_one_letter_code
_entity_poly.pdbx_strand_id
1 'polypeptide(L)'
;MSSLKIFFSFFFISFGFFNLKLLIIDQKTIAKPFTLFQENDLLVDIFSTQTTDDDPFKEYDLLSNIDDFVSVPKGGTPWKVFGETGMNEYTFKDKDGNEWIGVRPEFSNKIKTLESKKVLIQGFMFPLEQKEKQSLFLLGPFPVSCPYHPHTSANLIIEVHAKKPIPFSYDAVNIEGMLELVPKDDEYNVFFRL
;
A
#
# COMPACT_ATOMS: atom_id res chain seq x y z
N MET A 1 16.91 65.06 -20.95
CA MET A 1 15.85 65.99 -20.50
C MET A 1 14.60 65.63 -21.28
N SER A 2 13.66 64.93 -20.72
CA SER A 2 12.26 64.93 -21.09
C SER A 2 11.47 64.11 -20.05
N SER A 3 10.58 64.79 -19.36
CA SER A 3 9.77 64.37 -18.23
C SER A 3 8.56 63.62 -18.74
N LEU A 4 8.40 62.35 -18.32
CA LEU A 4 7.20 61.55 -18.60
C LEU A 4 6.23 61.69 -17.42
N LYS A 5 5.11 62.41 -17.64
CA LYS A 5 4.02 62.58 -16.69
C LYS A 5 3.10 61.36 -16.75
N ILE A 6 2.98 60.66 -15.64
CA ILE A 6 2.04 59.58 -15.47
C ILE A 6 0.70 60.17 -15.01
N PHE A 7 -0.35 59.98 -15.82
CA PHE A 7 -1.73 60.38 -15.52
C PHE A 7 -2.37 59.28 -14.64
N PHE A 8 -2.73 59.61 -13.40
CA PHE A 8 -3.60 58.78 -12.56
C PHE A 8 -5.06 59.15 -12.87
N SER A 9 -5.78 58.23 -13.49
CA SER A 9 -7.21 58.35 -13.68
C SER A 9 -7.94 57.72 -12.47
N PHE A 10 -8.54 58.55 -11.65
CA PHE A 10 -9.42 58.12 -10.58
C PHE A 10 -10.76 57.68 -11.16
N PHE A 11 -11.07 56.39 -11.05
CA PHE A 11 -12.41 55.88 -11.35
C PHE A 11 -13.22 55.85 -10.06
N PHE A 12 -14.14 56.81 -9.93
CA PHE A 12 -15.15 56.81 -8.84
C PHE A 12 -16.19 55.72 -9.16
N ILE A 13 -16.20 54.63 -8.43
CA ILE A 13 -17.31 53.69 -8.43
C ILE A 13 -18.25 54.06 -7.33
N SER A 14 -19.46 54.51 -7.72
CA SER A 14 -20.60 54.80 -6.86
C SER A 14 -21.04 53.51 -6.12
N PHE A 15 -20.86 53.52 -4.80
CA PHE A 15 -21.39 52.47 -3.92
C PHE A 15 -22.89 52.74 -3.69
N GLY A 16 -23.75 52.00 -4.40
CA GLY A 16 -25.17 51.89 -4.09
C GLY A 16 -25.35 51.25 -2.72
N PHE A 17 -26.09 51.94 -1.87
CA PHE A 17 -26.52 51.47 -0.56
C PHE A 17 -27.40 50.22 -0.72
N PHE A 18 -26.79 49.04 -0.51
CA PHE A 18 -27.54 47.80 -0.35
C PHE A 18 -27.97 47.71 1.10
N ASN A 19 -29.30 47.88 1.34
CA ASN A 19 -29.92 47.68 2.66
C ASN A 19 -29.76 46.20 3.05
N LEU A 20 -28.72 45.91 3.81
CA LEU A 20 -28.55 44.63 4.47
C LEU A 20 -29.52 44.54 5.63
N LYS A 21 -30.73 43.97 5.40
CA LYS A 21 -31.58 43.51 6.48
C LYS A 21 -30.83 42.45 7.28
N LEU A 22 -30.35 42.84 8.44
CA LEU A 22 -29.79 41.95 9.43
C LEU A 22 -30.88 40.94 9.82
N LEU A 23 -30.86 39.74 9.31
CA LEU A 23 -31.65 38.62 9.78
C LEU A 23 -31.13 38.29 11.18
N ILE A 24 -31.88 38.73 12.20
CA ILE A 24 -31.65 38.26 13.56
C ILE A 24 -32.05 36.79 13.57
N ILE A 25 -31.09 35.92 13.47
CA ILE A 25 -31.29 34.47 13.68
C ILE A 25 -31.46 34.29 15.18
N ASP A 26 -32.67 33.87 15.60
CA ASP A 26 -32.98 33.52 16.97
C ASP A 26 -32.01 32.45 17.47
N GLN A 27 -31.24 32.80 18.48
CA GLN A 27 -30.19 31.91 19.07
C GLN A 27 -30.76 30.63 19.69
N LYS A 28 -32.07 30.44 19.70
CA LYS A 28 -32.71 29.21 20.23
C LYS A 28 -32.72 28.04 19.25
N THR A 29 -32.32 28.24 17.98
CA THR A 29 -32.28 27.17 16.95
C THR A 29 -30.87 26.73 16.64
N ILE A 30 -29.87 27.19 17.40
CA ILE A 30 -28.54 26.58 17.32
C ILE A 30 -28.65 25.20 17.96
N ALA A 31 -28.68 24.19 17.12
CA ALA A 31 -28.50 22.80 17.54
C ALA A 31 -27.38 22.76 18.58
N LYS A 32 -27.61 22.03 19.69
CA LYS A 32 -26.62 21.83 20.74
C LYS A 32 -25.27 21.58 20.06
N PRO A 33 -24.16 22.23 20.49
CA PRO A 33 -22.86 21.93 19.94
C PRO A 33 -22.73 20.41 20.02
N PHE A 34 -22.41 19.80 18.88
CA PHE A 34 -22.00 18.41 18.81
C PHE A 34 -20.87 18.28 19.83
N THR A 35 -21.19 17.75 21.00
CA THR A 35 -20.18 17.47 22.01
C THR A 35 -19.26 16.48 21.33
N LEU A 36 -18.07 16.97 20.96
CA LEU A 36 -16.95 16.11 20.61
C LEU A 36 -16.94 14.98 21.62
N PHE A 37 -17.09 13.76 21.13
CA PHE A 37 -17.01 12.56 21.93
C PHE A 37 -15.89 12.74 22.95
N GLN A 38 -16.18 12.52 24.23
CA GLN A 38 -15.14 12.46 25.23
C GLN A 38 -14.22 11.33 24.81
N GLU A 39 -13.00 11.67 24.40
CA GLU A 39 -11.99 10.74 23.84
C GLU A 39 -11.79 9.47 24.70
N ASN A 40 -12.20 9.50 25.96
CA ASN A 40 -12.01 8.40 26.89
C ASN A 40 -13.05 7.28 26.78
N ASP A 41 -14.26 7.54 26.28
CA ASP A 41 -15.30 6.51 26.22
C ASP A 41 -15.17 5.63 24.97
N LEU A 42 -14.60 6.18 23.87
CA LEU A 42 -14.43 5.42 22.63
C LEU A 42 -13.26 4.43 22.68
N LEU A 43 -12.21 4.78 23.45
CA LEU A 43 -11.02 3.92 23.56
C LEU A 43 -11.26 2.72 24.48
N VAL A 44 -12.14 2.87 25.48
CA VAL A 44 -12.45 1.77 26.41
C VAL A 44 -13.26 0.68 25.71
N ASP A 45 -14.20 1.02 24.82
CA ASP A 45 -15.01 0.06 24.09
C ASP A 45 -14.21 -0.68 22.98
N ILE A 46 -13.20 -0.04 22.40
CA ILE A 46 -12.34 -0.68 21.37
C ILE A 46 -11.43 -1.74 22.01
N PHE A 47 -10.98 -1.52 23.24
CA PHE A 47 -10.07 -2.46 23.93
C PHE A 47 -10.78 -3.45 24.89
N SER A 48 -12.09 -3.27 25.16
CA SER A 48 -12.85 -4.13 26.07
C SER A 48 -13.77 -5.12 25.37
N THR A 49 -13.83 -5.16 24.06
CA THR A 49 -14.55 -6.20 23.34
C THR A 49 -13.87 -7.54 23.59
N GLN A 50 -14.48 -8.32 24.49
CA GLN A 50 -14.23 -9.77 24.56
C GLN A 50 -14.32 -10.29 23.12
N THR A 51 -13.27 -10.98 22.68
CA THR A 51 -13.22 -11.70 21.39
C THR A 51 -14.44 -12.60 21.27
N THR A 52 -15.51 -12.08 20.67
CA THR A 52 -16.56 -12.92 20.11
C THR A 52 -16.05 -13.41 18.76
N ASP A 53 -16.45 -14.61 18.33
CA ASP A 53 -16.05 -15.19 17.04
C ASP A 53 -16.41 -14.32 15.80
N ASP A 54 -17.06 -13.16 16.02
CA ASP A 54 -17.48 -12.17 15.05
C ASP A 54 -16.58 -10.92 15.06
N ASP A 55 -15.29 -11.01 15.41
CA ASP A 55 -14.34 -9.91 15.33
C ASP A 55 -14.21 -9.45 13.87
N PRO A 56 -14.70 -8.23 13.51
CA PRO A 56 -14.57 -7.71 12.14
C PRO A 56 -13.12 -7.44 11.72
N PHE A 57 -12.18 -7.49 12.66
CA PHE A 57 -10.73 -7.41 12.45
C PHE A 57 -10.03 -8.77 12.58
N LYS A 58 -10.82 -9.88 12.65
CA LYS A 58 -10.24 -11.21 12.52
C LYS A 58 -9.36 -11.19 11.28
N GLU A 59 -8.06 -11.30 11.51
CA GLU A 59 -7.04 -11.23 10.47
C GLU A 59 -7.49 -12.11 9.31
N TYR A 60 -7.85 -11.47 8.19
CA TYR A 60 -8.21 -12.19 6.98
C TYR A 60 -7.03 -13.09 6.69
N ASP A 61 -7.22 -14.40 6.82
CA ASP A 61 -6.22 -15.36 6.40
C ASP A 61 -6.04 -15.21 4.89
N LEU A 62 -5.17 -14.27 4.50
CA LEU A 62 -4.86 -13.98 3.11
C LEU A 62 -4.46 -15.25 2.36
N LEU A 63 -3.87 -16.22 3.07
CA LEU A 63 -3.45 -17.49 2.48
C LEU A 63 -4.64 -18.39 2.10
N SER A 64 -5.77 -18.28 2.80
CA SER A 64 -6.97 -19.09 2.50
C SER A 64 -7.69 -18.62 1.23
N ASN A 65 -7.57 -17.36 0.87
CA ASN A 65 -8.29 -16.73 -0.25
C ASN A 65 -7.45 -16.57 -1.52
N ILE A 66 -6.18 -17.00 -1.52
CA ILE A 66 -5.29 -16.86 -2.69
C ILE A 66 -5.87 -17.57 -3.92
N ASP A 67 -6.44 -18.75 -3.73
CA ASP A 67 -6.96 -19.57 -4.82
C ASP A 67 -8.18 -18.94 -5.54
N ASP A 68 -8.80 -17.91 -4.94
CA ASP A 68 -9.88 -17.13 -5.56
C ASP A 68 -9.35 -16.15 -6.63
N PHE A 69 -8.08 -15.79 -6.58
CA PHE A 69 -7.48 -14.77 -7.44
C PHE A 69 -6.50 -15.35 -8.45
N VAL A 70 -5.73 -16.37 -8.07
CA VAL A 70 -4.71 -16.99 -8.91
C VAL A 70 -4.82 -18.50 -8.90
N SER A 71 -4.55 -19.13 -10.02
CA SER A 71 -4.50 -20.59 -10.13
C SER A 71 -3.06 -21.09 -10.14
N VAL A 72 -2.86 -22.34 -9.76
CA VAL A 72 -1.55 -22.98 -9.88
C VAL A 72 -1.39 -23.53 -11.30
N PRO A 73 -0.49 -22.98 -12.15
CA PRO A 73 -0.25 -23.50 -13.48
C PRO A 73 0.21 -24.97 -13.42
N LYS A 74 -0.01 -25.72 -14.49
CA LYS A 74 0.46 -27.12 -14.55
C LYS A 74 1.98 -27.18 -14.35
N GLY A 75 2.40 -27.87 -13.28
CA GLY A 75 3.81 -27.91 -12.87
C GLY A 75 4.31 -26.66 -12.17
N GLY A 76 3.39 -25.75 -11.82
CA GLY A 76 3.70 -24.52 -11.10
C GLY A 76 3.84 -24.70 -9.59
N THR A 77 4.32 -23.66 -8.95
CA THR A 77 4.50 -23.55 -7.51
C THR A 77 3.36 -22.74 -6.91
N PRO A 78 2.60 -23.26 -5.94
CA PRO A 78 1.53 -22.50 -5.30
C PRO A 78 2.10 -21.43 -4.36
N TRP A 79 1.43 -20.28 -4.24
CA TRP A 79 1.79 -19.19 -3.34
C TRP A 79 1.90 -19.61 -1.87
N LYS A 80 1.12 -20.59 -1.48
CA LYS A 80 1.18 -21.19 -0.13
C LYS A 80 2.59 -21.57 0.32
N VAL A 81 3.43 -22.04 -0.63
CA VAL A 81 4.83 -22.40 -0.35
C VAL A 81 5.67 -21.19 0.03
N PHE A 82 5.40 -20.04 -0.58
CA PHE A 82 6.03 -18.76 -0.23
C PHE A 82 5.47 -18.22 1.08
N GLY A 83 4.16 -18.24 1.25
CA GLY A 83 3.45 -17.77 2.45
C GLY A 83 3.81 -18.52 3.73
N GLU A 84 4.30 -19.77 3.65
CA GLU A 84 4.84 -20.52 4.79
C GLU A 84 6.17 -19.96 5.33
N THR A 85 6.76 -18.93 4.67
CA THR A 85 7.95 -18.23 5.16
C THR A 85 7.58 -17.32 6.32
N GLY A 86 8.16 -17.57 7.48
CA GLY A 86 7.98 -16.73 8.66
C GLY A 86 8.61 -15.36 8.50
N MET A 87 8.16 -14.42 9.32
CA MET A 87 8.64 -13.05 9.33
C MET A 87 9.10 -12.66 10.73
N ASN A 88 10.39 -12.35 10.89
CA ASN A 88 10.97 -11.92 12.15
C ASN A 88 11.27 -10.43 12.09
N GLU A 89 10.64 -9.66 12.95
CA GLU A 89 10.93 -8.23 13.09
C GLU A 89 12.28 -7.99 13.78
N TYR A 90 12.99 -6.95 13.36
CA TYR A 90 14.18 -6.47 14.01
C TYR A 90 14.25 -4.95 13.95
N THR A 91 14.84 -4.35 14.97
CA THR A 91 15.05 -2.90 15.03
C THR A 91 16.45 -2.56 14.54
N PHE A 92 16.56 -1.53 13.72
CA PHE A 92 17.83 -0.98 13.28
C PHE A 92 17.80 0.55 13.30
N LYS A 93 18.98 1.17 13.30
CA LYS A 93 19.12 2.63 13.20
C LYS A 93 19.69 3.01 11.84
N ASP A 94 19.09 4.02 11.22
CA ASP A 94 19.62 4.61 10.01
C ASP A 94 20.85 5.50 10.29
N LYS A 95 21.39 6.11 9.24
CA LYS A 95 22.58 6.98 9.33
C LYS A 95 22.33 8.24 10.16
N ASP A 96 21.06 8.65 10.30
CA ASP A 96 20.63 9.84 11.04
C ASP A 96 20.26 9.50 12.49
N GLY A 97 20.34 8.21 12.88
CA GLY A 97 20.06 7.71 14.22
C GLY A 97 18.58 7.41 14.50
N ASN A 98 17.70 7.50 13.50
CA ASN A 98 16.29 7.14 13.64
C ASN A 98 16.15 5.62 13.75
N GLU A 99 15.25 5.16 14.62
CA GLU A 99 14.92 3.75 14.76
C GLU A 99 13.87 3.34 13.74
N TRP A 100 14.13 2.21 13.07
CA TRP A 100 13.25 1.60 12.10
C TRP A 100 13.03 0.13 12.44
N ILE A 101 11.86 -0.39 12.06
CA ILE A 101 11.57 -1.81 12.16
C ILE A 101 11.74 -2.40 10.76
N GLY A 102 12.62 -3.39 10.65
CA GLY A 102 12.77 -4.21 9.45
C GLY A 102 12.21 -5.60 9.68
N VAL A 103 12.05 -6.34 8.59
CA VAL A 103 11.55 -7.73 8.61
C VAL A 103 12.55 -8.64 7.91
N ARG A 104 12.86 -9.79 8.51
CA ARG A 104 13.71 -10.84 7.93
C ARG A 104 12.93 -12.11 7.73
N PRO A 105 13.17 -12.84 6.63
CA PRO A 105 12.50 -14.10 6.38
C PRO A 105 13.04 -15.22 7.26
N GLU A 106 12.14 -16.05 7.74
CA GLU A 106 12.45 -17.38 8.27
C GLU A 106 11.96 -18.42 7.24
N PHE A 107 12.85 -18.78 6.31
CA PHE A 107 12.50 -19.65 5.20
C PHE A 107 12.11 -21.05 5.67
N SER A 108 10.95 -21.53 5.23
CA SER A 108 10.52 -22.90 5.44
C SER A 108 11.43 -23.92 4.72
N ASN A 109 11.42 -25.17 5.16
CA ASN A 109 12.19 -26.21 4.48
C ASN A 109 11.74 -26.43 3.01
N LYS A 110 10.44 -26.24 2.74
CA LYS A 110 9.89 -26.38 1.39
C LYS A 110 10.49 -25.35 0.45
N ILE A 111 10.46 -24.04 0.82
CA ILE A 111 10.96 -22.99 -0.04
C ILE A 111 12.47 -23.11 -0.26
N LYS A 112 13.24 -23.52 0.75
CA LYS A 112 14.68 -23.78 0.65
C LYS A 112 15.01 -24.83 -0.41
N THR A 113 14.16 -25.85 -0.61
CA THR A 113 14.36 -26.85 -1.66
C THR A 113 14.18 -26.32 -3.07
N LEU A 114 13.57 -25.14 -3.23
CA LEU A 114 13.34 -24.47 -4.51
C LEU A 114 14.41 -23.43 -4.85
N GLU A 115 15.29 -23.12 -3.92
CA GLU A 115 16.41 -22.19 -4.17
C GLU A 115 17.25 -22.65 -5.38
N SER A 116 17.57 -21.69 -6.24
CA SER A 116 18.29 -21.92 -7.51
C SER A 116 17.60 -22.92 -8.45
N LYS A 117 16.32 -23.19 -8.25
CA LYS A 117 15.53 -24.01 -9.17
C LYS A 117 14.57 -23.14 -9.97
N LYS A 118 14.19 -23.67 -11.13
CA LYS A 118 13.20 -23.09 -11.99
C LYS A 118 11.82 -23.27 -11.37
N VAL A 119 11.12 -22.18 -11.13
CA VAL A 119 9.74 -22.15 -10.64
C VAL A 119 8.85 -21.48 -11.67
N LEU A 120 7.58 -21.89 -11.72
CA LEU A 120 6.53 -21.30 -12.53
C LEU A 120 5.42 -20.86 -11.57
N ILE A 121 5.04 -19.59 -11.59
CA ILE A 121 4.04 -19.04 -10.67
C ILE A 121 3.13 -18.09 -11.44
N GLN A 122 1.84 -18.07 -11.07
CA GLN A 122 0.87 -17.09 -11.55
C GLN A 122 0.67 -15.98 -10.53
N GLY A 123 0.61 -14.73 -10.98
CA GLY A 123 0.39 -13.59 -10.10
C GLY A 123 0.10 -12.31 -10.85
N PHE A 124 -0.18 -11.26 -10.12
CA PHE A 124 -0.44 -9.91 -10.61
C PHE A 124 0.83 -9.07 -10.54
N MET A 125 1.06 -8.28 -11.59
CA MET A 125 2.23 -7.41 -11.70
C MET A 125 1.99 -6.10 -10.93
N PHE A 126 2.94 -5.72 -10.09
CA PHE A 126 3.04 -4.37 -9.55
C PHE A 126 4.26 -3.69 -10.18
N PRO A 127 4.08 -2.68 -11.05
CA PRO A 127 5.19 -2.09 -11.81
C PRO A 127 6.08 -1.24 -10.90
N LEU A 128 7.39 -1.41 -11.01
CA LEU A 128 8.39 -0.56 -10.36
C LEU A 128 8.99 0.46 -11.34
N GLU A 129 8.71 0.32 -12.62
CA GLU A 129 9.22 1.20 -13.67
C GLU A 129 8.05 1.98 -14.32
N GLN A 130 8.29 3.26 -14.65
CA GLN A 130 7.32 4.09 -15.40
C GLN A 130 7.46 3.86 -16.92
N LYS A 131 7.30 2.61 -17.35
CA LYS A 131 7.44 2.18 -18.74
C LYS A 131 6.30 1.25 -19.12
N GLU A 132 5.95 1.21 -20.38
CA GLU A 132 4.94 0.27 -20.91
C GLU A 132 5.38 -1.20 -20.76
N LYS A 133 6.68 -1.46 -20.91
CA LYS A 133 7.27 -2.77 -20.71
C LYS A 133 8.16 -2.77 -19.48
N GLN A 134 7.94 -3.73 -18.61
CA GLN A 134 8.60 -3.87 -17.32
C GLN A 134 9.74 -4.87 -17.40
N SER A 135 10.93 -4.47 -16.96
CA SER A 135 12.08 -5.36 -16.71
C SER A 135 12.21 -5.70 -15.23
N LEU A 136 11.73 -4.79 -14.36
CA LEU A 136 11.72 -4.92 -12.93
C LEU A 136 10.31 -4.64 -12.40
N PHE A 137 9.74 -5.58 -11.68
CA PHE A 137 8.39 -5.43 -11.08
C PHE A 137 8.23 -6.39 -9.91
N LEU A 138 7.25 -6.12 -9.05
CA LEU A 138 6.82 -7.08 -8.04
C LEU A 138 5.69 -7.97 -8.60
N LEU A 139 5.67 -9.21 -8.15
CA LEU A 139 4.61 -10.17 -8.44
C LEU A 139 3.97 -10.57 -7.12
N GLY A 140 2.64 -10.57 -7.06
CA GLY A 140 1.87 -10.97 -5.89
C GLY A 140 0.62 -11.75 -6.25
N PRO A 141 -0.02 -12.46 -5.30
CA PRO A 141 -1.20 -13.28 -5.58
C PRO A 141 -2.50 -12.48 -5.73
N PHE A 142 -2.50 -11.19 -5.42
CA PHE A 142 -3.70 -10.35 -5.42
C PHE A 142 -3.64 -9.25 -6.47
N PRO A 143 -4.80 -8.84 -7.03
CA PRO A 143 -4.87 -7.71 -7.95
C PRO A 143 -4.35 -6.43 -7.30
N VAL A 144 -3.73 -5.57 -8.11
CA VAL A 144 -3.23 -4.27 -7.67
C VAL A 144 -4.42 -3.35 -7.38
N SER A 145 -4.69 -3.10 -6.10
CA SER A 145 -5.74 -2.20 -5.64
C SER A 145 -5.24 -0.77 -5.35
N CYS A 146 -3.93 -0.61 -5.15
CA CYS A 146 -3.27 0.66 -4.88
C CYS A 146 -2.07 0.84 -5.81
N PRO A 147 -1.96 1.96 -6.56
CA PRO A 147 -0.82 2.18 -7.46
C PRO A 147 0.48 2.56 -6.75
N TYR A 148 0.44 2.83 -5.44
CA TYR A 148 1.60 3.33 -4.69
C TYR A 148 2.35 2.24 -3.93
N HIS A 149 1.66 1.18 -3.48
CA HIS A 149 2.27 0.09 -2.72
C HIS A 149 1.40 -1.17 -2.76
N PRO A 150 2.00 -2.36 -2.76
CA PRO A 150 1.24 -3.61 -2.66
C PRO A 150 0.64 -3.75 -1.25
N HIS A 151 -0.65 -4.14 -1.19
CA HIS A 151 -1.33 -4.44 0.07
C HIS A 151 -1.25 -5.94 0.36
N THR A 152 -0.03 -6.42 0.59
CA THR A 152 0.23 -7.81 0.96
C THR A 152 1.50 -7.91 1.80
N SER A 153 1.69 -9.03 2.48
CA SER A 153 2.87 -9.25 3.31
C SER A 153 4.11 -9.61 2.46
N ALA A 154 5.30 -9.37 3.01
CA ALA A 154 6.57 -9.58 2.30
C ALA A 154 6.79 -11.03 1.83
N ASN A 155 6.24 -12.03 2.54
CA ASN A 155 6.27 -13.44 2.15
C ASN A 155 5.32 -13.80 0.99
N LEU A 156 4.52 -12.85 0.52
CA LEU A 156 3.64 -12.97 -0.66
C LEU A 156 4.03 -11.99 -1.78
N ILE A 157 5.27 -11.54 -1.79
CA ILE A 157 5.84 -10.67 -2.82
C ILE A 157 7.10 -11.32 -3.38
N ILE A 158 7.21 -11.33 -4.71
CA ILE A 158 8.40 -11.77 -5.43
C ILE A 158 8.88 -10.62 -6.32
N GLU A 159 10.14 -10.22 -6.20
CA GLU A 159 10.77 -9.27 -7.12
C GLU A 159 11.20 -10.03 -8.39
N VAL A 160 10.74 -9.56 -9.55
CA VAL A 160 11.00 -10.19 -10.83
C VAL A 160 11.96 -9.33 -11.65
N HIS A 161 13.10 -9.93 -12.05
CA HIS A 161 14.08 -9.38 -12.99
C HIS A 161 13.92 -10.06 -14.34
N ALA A 162 13.09 -9.49 -15.20
CA ALA A 162 12.80 -10.09 -16.49
C ALA A 162 13.97 -9.95 -17.47
N LYS A 163 14.48 -11.06 -18.03
CA LYS A 163 15.54 -11.06 -19.06
C LYS A 163 15.13 -10.29 -20.32
N LYS A 164 13.84 -10.28 -20.64
CA LYS A 164 13.25 -9.50 -21.72
C LYS A 164 12.08 -8.73 -21.13
N PRO A 165 12.01 -7.40 -21.34
CA PRO A 165 10.89 -6.59 -20.84
C PRO A 165 9.56 -7.14 -21.35
N ILE A 166 8.58 -7.29 -20.45
CA ILE A 166 7.22 -7.76 -20.76
C ILE A 166 6.22 -6.61 -20.62
N PRO A 167 5.15 -6.58 -21.44
CA PRO A 167 4.10 -5.59 -21.29
C PRO A 167 3.46 -5.69 -19.90
N PHE A 168 3.13 -4.55 -19.30
CA PHE A 168 2.34 -4.53 -18.09
C PHE A 168 0.93 -5.12 -18.37
N SER A 169 0.40 -5.90 -17.42
CA SER A 169 -0.95 -6.46 -17.47
C SER A 169 -1.65 -6.27 -16.13
N TYR A 170 -2.94 -5.93 -16.17
CA TYR A 170 -3.82 -5.98 -15.01
C TYR A 170 -4.34 -7.38 -14.72
N ASP A 171 -4.30 -8.28 -15.70
CA ASP A 171 -4.64 -9.68 -15.52
C ASP A 171 -3.46 -10.46 -14.93
N ALA A 172 -3.76 -11.54 -14.22
CA ALA A 172 -2.74 -12.42 -13.67
C ALA A 172 -1.89 -13.03 -14.80
N VAL A 173 -0.57 -12.96 -14.64
CA VAL A 173 0.42 -13.48 -15.60
C VAL A 173 1.17 -14.68 -15.04
N ASN A 174 1.61 -15.58 -15.93
CA ASN A 174 2.46 -16.70 -15.57
C ASN A 174 3.92 -16.28 -15.74
N ILE A 175 4.70 -16.34 -14.68
CA ILE A 175 6.13 -16.02 -14.66
C ILE A 175 6.92 -17.28 -14.35
N GLU A 176 7.92 -17.55 -15.17
CA GLU A 176 8.87 -18.65 -15.00
C GLU A 176 10.28 -18.09 -14.85
N GLY A 177 10.97 -18.50 -13.78
CA GLY A 177 12.31 -18.02 -13.50
C GLY A 177 13.06 -18.87 -12.49
N MET A 178 14.34 -18.56 -12.29
CA MET A 178 15.17 -19.17 -11.24
C MET A 178 14.86 -18.45 -9.93
N LEU A 179 14.48 -19.23 -8.90
CA LEU A 179 14.21 -18.68 -7.58
C LEU A 179 15.50 -18.40 -6.82
N GLU A 180 15.62 -17.18 -6.31
CA GLU A 180 16.63 -16.74 -5.38
C GLU A 180 15.95 -16.40 -4.04
N LEU A 181 16.49 -16.94 -2.94
CA LEU A 181 16.07 -16.59 -1.58
C LEU A 181 16.93 -15.43 -1.09
N VAL A 182 16.29 -14.39 -0.60
CA VAL A 182 16.94 -13.15 -0.12
C VAL A 182 16.84 -13.08 1.41
N PRO A 183 17.88 -13.51 2.15
CA PRO A 183 17.85 -13.56 3.60
C PRO A 183 17.90 -12.17 4.24
N LYS A 184 18.32 -11.16 3.49
CA LYS A 184 18.41 -9.78 3.92
C LYS A 184 18.35 -8.86 2.71
N ASP A 185 17.38 -7.95 2.73
CA ASP A 185 17.28 -6.84 1.79
C ASP A 185 16.99 -5.56 2.59
N ASP A 186 17.96 -4.65 2.61
CA ASP A 186 17.85 -3.41 3.38
C ASP A 186 17.13 -2.29 2.60
N GLU A 187 16.75 -2.52 1.34
CA GLU A 187 16.14 -1.49 0.49
C GLU A 187 14.61 -1.66 0.40
N TYR A 188 14.14 -2.86 0.05
CA TYR A 188 12.72 -3.10 -0.21
C TYR A 188 12.09 -4.20 0.63
N ASN A 189 12.87 -4.87 1.49
CA ASN A 189 12.44 -6.02 2.30
C ASN A 189 11.83 -7.16 1.47
N VAL A 190 12.32 -7.40 0.27
CA VAL A 190 11.88 -8.55 -0.52
C VAL A 190 12.56 -9.83 -0.03
N PHE A 191 11.80 -10.94 0.01
CA PHE A 191 12.29 -12.24 0.46
C PHE A 191 12.65 -13.16 -0.70
N PHE A 192 12.12 -12.88 -1.88
CA PHE A 192 12.24 -13.74 -3.06
C PHE A 192 12.53 -12.90 -4.31
N ARG A 193 13.40 -13.43 -5.16
CA ARG A 193 13.67 -12.92 -6.52
C ARG A 193 13.49 -14.00 -7.56
N LEU A 194 13.06 -13.59 -8.73
CA LEU A 194 13.02 -14.42 -9.95
C LEU A 194 13.79 -13.75 -11.09
#